data_0ca5ee189b652bdac4af1d2a02ceb160
#
_entry.id   0ca5ee189b652bdac4af1d2a02ceb160
#
_cell.length_a   1.000
_cell.length_b   1.000
_cell.length_c   1.000
_cell.angle_alpha   90.00
_cell.angle_beta   90.00
_cell.angle_gamma   90.00
#
_symmetry.space_group_name_H-M   'P 1'
#
loop_
_entity.id
_entity.type
_entity.pdbx_description
1 polymer ?
#
loop_
_entity_poly.entity_id
_entity_poly.type
_entity_poly.pdbx_seq_one_letter_code
_entity_poly.pdbx_strand_id
1 'polypeptide(L)'
;MVPVLNYDPSAPDAPLPGWDYPPFSGAVADGRIYGRGTLDMKGMLFSILEATDSLLAEGFRPERDVWIALGFDEETGGTQGALKIARYFEEQGIAFDAVYDEGGIIIAPGLGGIQRTAALVGTAEKGFSTIRITVRGTGGHSSMPPEKGSLVLAAEIIEQLNREQMPAFLTAPVIAFLDRIGGSMGVAQRTAIANRWLLESPLLRSFESNPATNALVRTTTAITMARGSDAANVLASEAEVTVNFRLLPGNTTAQVKRHVENICNGYDVRIEELSTREPSQISPDDVHAFEMIRTSLAGLYPGTIVTPYLTLGGTDAYKYEAVSPNVYRFMPVLLTEQEQGTIHNENESISLENYGRMIAYFRDLIRNYR
;
A
#
# COMPACT_ATOMS: atom_id res chain seq x y z
N MET A 1 7.90 5.60 10.09
CA MET A 1 9.11 5.86 9.25
C MET A 1 10.01 4.63 9.22
N VAL A 2 10.40 4.21 8.04
CA VAL A 2 11.39 3.13 7.85
C VAL A 2 12.76 3.55 8.41
N PRO A 3 13.49 2.67 9.11
CA PRO A 3 14.83 2.96 9.62
C PRO A 3 15.80 3.36 8.50
N VAL A 4 16.72 4.28 8.83
CA VAL A 4 17.83 4.65 7.95
C VAL A 4 19.02 3.74 8.25
N LEU A 5 19.51 3.03 7.25
CA LEU A 5 20.65 2.13 7.40
C LEU A 5 21.93 2.93 7.74
N ASN A 6 22.75 2.39 8.64
CA ASN A 6 24.02 2.98 9.09
C ASN A 6 23.88 4.38 9.75
N TYR A 7 22.69 4.79 10.13
CA TYR A 7 22.49 6.06 10.85
C TYR A 7 23.00 5.93 12.29
N ASP A 8 23.81 6.91 12.70
CA ASP A 8 24.29 7.03 14.08
C ASP A 8 23.54 8.18 14.80
N PRO A 9 22.66 7.86 15.77
CA PRO A 9 21.94 8.88 16.53
C PRO A 9 22.84 9.81 17.37
N SER A 10 24.08 9.40 17.67
CA SER A 10 25.05 10.24 18.40
C SER A 10 25.74 11.28 17.52
N ALA A 11 25.63 11.13 16.18
CA ALA A 11 26.18 12.06 15.19
C ALA A 11 25.12 12.35 14.09
N PRO A 12 23.98 12.99 14.45
CA PRO A 12 22.82 13.12 13.57
C PRO A 12 23.08 13.93 12.28
N ASP A 13 24.08 14.82 12.30
CA ASP A 13 24.45 15.65 11.15
C ASP A 13 25.63 15.09 10.35
N ALA A 14 26.10 13.89 10.69
CA ALA A 14 27.19 13.26 9.94
C ALA A 14 26.75 12.90 8.52
N PRO A 15 27.62 13.09 7.50
CA PRO A 15 27.36 12.63 6.14
C PRO A 15 27.10 11.12 6.12
N LEU A 16 26.05 10.73 5.43
CA LEU A 16 25.68 9.32 5.27
C LEU A 16 25.75 8.93 3.77
N PRO A 17 26.44 7.83 3.40
CA PRO A 17 26.47 7.38 2.01
C PRO A 17 25.08 7.27 1.41
N GLY A 18 24.91 7.76 0.19
CA GLY A 18 23.64 7.78 -0.53
C GLY A 18 22.72 8.96 -0.20
N TRP A 19 23.06 9.79 0.80
CA TRP A 19 22.30 10.97 1.18
C TRP A 19 23.06 12.26 0.87
N ASP A 20 22.44 13.18 0.12
CA ASP A 20 22.98 14.49 -0.18
C ASP A 20 22.95 15.39 1.07
N TYR A 21 21.95 15.19 1.95
CA TYR A 21 21.78 15.86 3.23
C TYR A 21 21.51 14.82 4.33
N PRO A 22 21.96 15.06 5.58
CA PRO A 22 21.67 14.14 6.67
C PRO A 22 20.17 13.83 6.79
N PRO A 23 19.78 12.55 6.94
CA PRO A 23 18.38 12.09 6.78
C PRO A 23 17.39 12.67 7.80
N PHE A 24 17.87 13.28 8.88
CA PHE A 24 17.02 13.89 9.91
C PHE A 24 17.33 15.39 10.12
N SER A 25 18.11 16.01 9.23
CA SER A 25 18.44 17.44 9.31
C SER A 25 17.27 18.35 8.94
N GLY A 26 16.31 17.88 8.13
CA GLY A 26 15.27 18.73 7.57
C GLY A 26 15.84 19.81 6.64
N ALA A 27 16.94 19.53 5.98
CA ALA A 27 17.63 20.51 5.13
C ALA A 27 16.70 21.04 4.03
N VAL A 28 16.67 22.37 3.89
CA VAL A 28 15.93 23.05 2.81
C VAL A 28 16.92 23.49 1.76
N ALA A 29 16.90 22.85 0.59
CA ALA A 29 17.78 23.16 -0.52
C ALA A 29 17.03 22.90 -1.86
N ASP A 30 17.41 23.60 -2.90
CA ASP A 30 16.89 23.42 -4.27
C ASP A 30 15.35 23.40 -4.35
N GLY A 31 14.68 24.19 -3.49
CA GLY A 31 13.22 24.24 -3.42
C GLY A 31 12.56 23.01 -2.81
N ARG A 32 13.32 22.19 -2.06
CA ARG A 32 12.84 20.94 -1.42
C ARG A 32 13.22 20.89 0.05
N ILE A 33 12.49 20.09 0.80
CA ILE A 33 12.81 19.68 2.17
C ILE A 33 13.29 18.24 2.09
N TYR A 34 14.53 18.00 2.51
CA TYR A 34 15.16 16.67 2.52
C TYR A 34 15.05 16.04 3.90
N GLY A 35 14.69 14.78 3.93
CA GLY A 35 14.71 14.00 5.16
C GLY A 35 13.82 12.78 5.13
N ARG A 36 14.17 11.78 5.91
CA ARG A 36 13.35 10.59 6.15
C ARG A 36 12.01 10.99 6.75
N GLY A 37 10.90 10.57 6.11
CA GLY A 37 9.54 10.89 6.52
C GLY A 37 8.97 12.15 5.86
N THR A 38 9.70 12.82 4.97
CA THR A 38 9.17 14.00 4.26
C THR A 38 8.03 13.64 3.31
N LEU A 39 8.03 12.43 2.77
CA LEU A 39 6.93 11.85 2.00
C LEU A 39 6.13 10.85 2.83
N ASP A 40 6.78 9.99 3.59
CA ASP A 40 6.13 8.90 4.33
C ASP A 40 6.43 8.99 5.84
N MET A 41 5.52 9.69 6.62
CA MET A 41 4.50 10.66 6.18
C MET A 41 4.50 11.94 7.05
N LYS A 42 5.67 12.33 7.62
CA LYS A 42 5.75 13.56 8.44
C LYS A 42 5.36 14.82 7.66
N GLY A 43 5.61 14.82 6.32
CA GLY A 43 5.18 15.93 5.47
C GLY A 43 3.66 16.13 5.53
N MET A 44 2.90 15.04 5.43
CA MET A 44 1.44 15.10 5.58
C MET A 44 1.02 15.51 6.99
N LEU A 45 1.61 14.90 8.02
CA LEU A 45 1.34 15.24 9.41
C LEU A 45 1.51 16.74 9.68
N PHE A 46 2.68 17.30 9.33
CA PHE A 46 2.94 18.72 9.56
C PHE A 46 2.05 19.62 8.70
N SER A 47 1.70 19.19 7.49
CA SER A 47 0.74 19.93 6.65
C SER A 47 -0.66 20.04 7.29
N ILE A 48 -1.12 18.99 7.98
CA ILE A 48 -2.39 19.01 8.75
C ILE A 48 -2.26 19.97 9.95
N LEU A 49 -1.16 19.93 10.67
CA LEU A 49 -0.94 20.80 11.83
C LEU A 49 -0.83 22.29 11.42
N GLU A 50 -0.10 22.61 10.37
CA GLU A 50 0.03 23.96 9.81
C GLU A 50 -1.33 24.50 9.30
N ALA A 51 -2.10 23.66 8.61
CA ALA A 51 -3.44 23.99 8.16
C ALA A 51 -4.36 24.31 9.34
N THR A 52 -4.30 23.50 10.40
CA THR A 52 -5.10 23.68 11.61
C THR A 52 -4.69 24.94 12.36
N ASP A 53 -3.39 25.19 12.55
CA ASP A 53 -2.89 26.40 13.19
C ASP A 53 -3.30 27.68 12.44
N SER A 54 -3.17 27.66 11.10
CA SER A 54 -3.61 28.76 10.25
C SER A 54 -5.11 29.06 10.41
N LEU A 55 -5.96 28.05 10.49
CA LEU A 55 -7.40 28.21 10.68
C LEU A 55 -7.73 28.75 12.07
N LEU A 56 -7.05 28.26 13.10
CA LEU A 56 -7.21 28.75 14.47
C LEU A 56 -6.77 30.22 14.60
N ALA A 57 -5.67 30.60 13.96
CA ALA A 57 -5.19 32.00 13.94
C ALA A 57 -6.19 32.96 13.28
N GLU A 58 -7.00 32.49 12.33
CA GLU A 58 -8.11 33.24 11.72
C GLU A 58 -9.38 33.27 12.59
N GLY A 59 -9.40 32.59 13.73
CA GLY A 59 -10.60 32.45 14.57
C GLY A 59 -11.64 31.49 13.99
N PHE A 60 -11.27 30.64 13.01
CA PHE A 60 -12.19 29.66 12.43
C PHE A 60 -12.62 28.63 13.47
N ARG A 61 -13.89 28.26 13.41
CA ARG A 61 -14.50 27.20 14.21
C ARG A 61 -15.21 26.23 13.27
N PRO A 62 -14.78 24.95 13.24
CA PRO A 62 -15.44 23.95 12.41
C PRO A 62 -16.86 23.68 12.91
N GLU A 63 -17.75 23.32 12.01
CA GLU A 63 -19.14 22.92 12.35
C GLU A 63 -19.18 21.51 12.94
N ARG A 64 -18.19 20.68 12.64
CA ARG A 64 -18.02 19.32 13.15
C ARG A 64 -16.70 19.19 13.88
N ASP A 65 -16.61 18.27 14.82
CA ASP A 65 -15.37 17.96 15.52
C ASP A 65 -14.35 17.39 14.53
N VAL A 66 -13.12 17.91 14.61
CA VAL A 66 -11.98 17.44 13.85
C VAL A 66 -11.00 16.77 14.83
N TRP A 67 -10.69 15.52 14.57
CA TRP A 67 -9.76 14.73 15.36
C TRP A 67 -8.50 14.46 14.55
N ILE A 68 -7.34 14.68 15.15
CA ILE A 68 -6.04 14.34 14.57
C ILE A 68 -5.49 13.15 15.36
N ALA A 69 -5.47 11.97 14.75
CA ALA A 69 -4.98 10.74 15.34
C ALA A 69 -3.56 10.46 14.87
N LEU A 70 -2.60 10.42 15.79
CA LEU A 70 -1.18 10.26 15.48
C LEU A 70 -0.67 8.92 15.99
N GLY A 71 -0.56 7.93 15.10
CA GLY A 71 0.12 6.67 15.32
C GLY A 71 1.64 6.85 15.20
N PHE A 72 2.41 5.97 15.84
CA PHE A 72 3.88 6.03 15.83
C PHE A 72 4.55 4.76 15.30
N ASP A 73 3.79 3.71 15.04
CA ASP A 73 4.28 2.36 14.71
C ASP A 73 3.64 1.76 13.45
N GLU A 74 3.21 2.60 12.50
CA GLU A 74 2.59 2.17 11.24
C GLU A 74 3.45 1.14 10.51
N GLU A 75 4.74 1.43 10.31
CA GLU A 75 5.74 0.60 9.61
C GLU A 75 6.01 -0.78 10.27
N THR A 76 5.56 -0.93 11.51
CA THR A 76 5.65 -2.19 12.27
C THR A 76 4.28 -2.79 12.56
N GLY A 77 3.25 -2.32 11.84
CA GLY A 77 1.89 -2.84 11.88
C GLY A 77 0.89 -2.07 12.75
N GLY A 78 1.26 -0.92 13.34
CA GLY A 78 0.35 0.04 14.00
C GLY A 78 -0.40 -0.51 15.21
N THR A 79 0.13 -1.52 15.89
CA THR A 79 -0.59 -2.24 16.95
C THR A 79 -0.58 -1.50 18.29
N GLN A 80 0.38 -0.62 18.53
CA GLN A 80 0.52 0.16 19.74
C GLN A 80 0.04 1.61 19.58
N GLY A 81 0.04 2.13 18.34
CA GLY A 81 -0.46 3.45 17.95
C GLY A 81 -1.90 3.39 17.46
N ALA A 82 -2.10 3.36 16.15
CA ALA A 82 -3.41 3.51 15.51
C ALA A 82 -4.45 2.50 15.98
N LEU A 83 -4.08 1.22 16.21
CA LEU A 83 -5.04 0.23 16.72
C LEU A 83 -5.57 0.59 18.11
N LYS A 84 -4.72 1.11 18.99
CA LYS A 84 -5.16 1.54 20.33
C LYS A 84 -6.02 2.81 20.27
N ILE A 85 -5.67 3.73 19.37
CA ILE A 85 -6.46 4.95 19.14
C ILE A 85 -7.84 4.57 18.60
N ALA A 86 -7.93 3.71 17.60
CA ALA A 86 -9.20 3.24 17.04
C ALA A 86 -10.08 2.54 18.09
N ARG A 87 -9.49 1.66 18.90
CA ARG A 87 -10.20 1.00 20.01
C ARG A 87 -10.69 2.00 21.07
N TYR A 88 -9.88 3.00 21.41
CA TYR A 88 -10.33 4.06 22.29
C TYR A 88 -11.58 4.76 21.76
N PHE A 89 -11.62 5.11 20.47
CA PHE A 89 -12.81 5.72 19.86
C PHE A 89 -14.02 4.77 19.91
N GLU A 90 -13.82 3.50 19.58
CA GLU A 90 -14.87 2.48 19.65
C GLU A 90 -15.43 2.33 21.09
N GLU A 91 -14.55 2.23 22.09
CA GLU A 91 -14.92 2.12 23.51
C GLU A 91 -15.65 3.37 24.03
N GLN A 92 -15.31 4.54 23.52
CA GLN A 92 -16.01 5.79 23.86
C GLN A 92 -17.30 6.01 23.05
N GLY A 93 -17.64 5.11 22.11
CA GLY A 93 -18.78 5.26 21.24
C GLY A 93 -18.64 6.42 20.24
N ILE A 94 -17.40 6.84 19.94
CA ILE A 94 -17.12 7.90 18.97
C ILE A 94 -17.11 7.29 17.57
N ALA A 95 -17.98 7.78 16.71
CA ALA A 95 -18.04 7.41 15.30
C ALA A 95 -17.73 8.62 14.42
N PHE A 96 -17.02 8.39 13.33
CA PHE A 96 -16.62 9.44 12.38
C PHE A 96 -17.43 9.33 11.09
N ASP A 97 -17.79 10.49 10.53
CA ASP A 97 -18.36 10.57 9.18
C ASP A 97 -17.32 10.14 8.14
N ALA A 98 -16.05 10.54 8.31
CA ALA A 98 -14.94 10.09 7.49
C ALA A 98 -13.63 10.03 8.25
N VAL A 99 -12.73 9.16 7.76
CA VAL A 99 -11.31 9.10 8.14
C VAL A 99 -10.47 9.27 6.89
N TYR A 100 -9.48 10.15 6.95
CA TYR A 100 -8.52 10.42 5.88
C TYR A 100 -7.12 10.08 6.37
N ASP A 101 -6.46 9.18 5.67
CA ASP A 101 -5.13 8.68 5.98
C ASP A 101 -4.25 8.75 4.73
N GLU A 102 -2.99 8.41 4.84
CA GLU A 102 -2.03 8.34 3.74
C GLU A 102 -2.35 7.20 2.75
N GLY A 103 -1.59 7.09 1.64
CA GLY A 103 -1.54 5.95 0.72
C GLY A 103 -1.65 6.34 -0.76
N GLY A 104 -2.78 6.87 -1.22
CA GLY A 104 -2.92 7.33 -2.60
C GLY A 104 -2.24 8.69 -2.83
N ILE A 105 -1.90 8.99 -4.07
CA ILE A 105 -1.18 10.22 -4.47
C ILE A 105 -1.77 10.81 -5.76
N ILE A 106 -1.28 11.97 -6.15
CA ILE A 106 -1.56 12.56 -7.46
C ILE A 106 -0.43 12.15 -8.41
N ILE A 107 -0.79 11.58 -9.56
CA ILE A 107 0.15 11.19 -10.61
C ILE A 107 0.12 12.17 -11.78
N ALA A 108 1.30 12.41 -12.37
CA ALA A 108 1.47 13.25 -13.55
C ALA A 108 0.90 12.57 -14.81
N PRO A 109 0.56 13.37 -15.86
CA PRO A 109 0.16 12.82 -17.16
C PRO A 109 1.23 11.91 -17.75
N GLY A 110 0.80 10.82 -18.39
CA GLY A 110 1.67 9.81 -19.03
C GLY A 110 1.91 8.57 -18.19
N LEU A 111 1.82 8.66 -16.88
CA LEU A 111 2.00 7.52 -16.00
C LEU A 111 0.84 6.51 -16.16
N GLY A 112 1.18 5.22 -16.31
CA GLY A 112 0.17 4.18 -16.53
C GLY A 112 -0.68 4.34 -17.79
N GLY A 113 -0.27 5.19 -18.76
CA GLY A 113 -1.02 5.49 -19.98
C GLY A 113 -2.15 6.52 -19.81
N ILE A 114 -2.30 7.10 -18.63
CA ILE A 114 -3.29 8.14 -18.32
C ILE A 114 -2.76 9.48 -18.86
N GLN A 115 -3.50 10.12 -19.78
CA GLN A 115 -3.06 11.34 -20.47
C GLN A 115 -3.33 12.64 -19.68
N ARG A 116 -3.88 12.54 -18.49
CA ARG A 116 -4.23 13.66 -17.61
C ARG A 116 -3.69 13.41 -16.20
N THR A 117 -3.51 14.46 -15.43
CA THR A 117 -3.26 14.35 -14.01
C THR A 117 -4.41 13.59 -13.33
N ALA A 118 -4.09 12.63 -12.47
CA ALA A 118 -5.07 11.86 -11.75
C ALA A 118 -4.72 11.75 -10.26
N ALA A 119 -5.68 12.02 -9.39
CA ALA A 119 -5.60 11.80 -7.95
C ALA A 119 -6.17 10.42 -7.64
N LEU A 120 -5.32 9.52 -7.18
CA LEU A 120 -5.62 8.14 -6.85
C LEU A 120 -6.04 8.07 -5.39
N VAL A 121 -7.33 8.02 -5.11
CA VAL A 121 -7.85 7.98 -3.73
C VAL A 121 -8.10 6.52 -3.35
N GLY A 122 -7.33 5.98 -2.43
CA GLY A 122 -7.51 4.62 -1.94
C GLY A 122 -8.85 4.47 -1.21
N THR A 123 -9.78 3.75 -1.82
CA THR A 123 -11.07 3.39 -1.21
C THR A 123 -11.05 2.01 -0.57
N ALA A 124 -10.01 1.24 -0.83
CA ALA A 124 -9.72 -0.04 -0.20
C ALA A 124 -8.22 -0.31 -0.25
N GLU A 125 -7.74 -1.23 0.59
CA GLU A 125 -6.38 -1.74 0.55
C GLU A 125 -6.33 -3.26 0.57
N LYS A 126 -5.25 -3.81 0.03
CA LYS A 126 -5.04 -5.26 0.00
C LYS A 126 -4.78 -5.80 1.40
N GLY A 127 -5.31 -6.99 1.66
CA GLY A 127 -4.90 -7.78 2.80
C GLY A 127 -3.54 -8.45 2.59
N PHE A 128 -3.09 -9.22 3.56
CA PHE A 128 -1.92 -10.08 3.39
C PHE A 128 -2.03 -11.39 4.14
N SER A 129 -1.29 -12.40 3.68
CA SER A 129 -1.09 -13.66 4.36
C SER A 129 0.35 -14.11 4.14
N THR A 130 1.07 -14.35 5.23
CA THR A 130 2.43 -14.92 5.18
C THR A 130 2.35 -16.35 5.66
N ILE A 131 2.72 -17.30 4.81
CA ILE A 131 2.62 -18.73 5.05
C ILE A 131 4.02 -19.33 5.00
N ARG A 132 4.36 -20.14 6.01
CA ARG A 132 5.53 -21.03 6.01
C ARG A 132 5.09 -22.42 5.61
N ILE A 133 5.82 -23.02 4.68
CA ILE A 133 5.68 -24.41 4.25
C ILE A 133 6.97 -25.14 4.65
N THR A 134 6.87 -26.06 5.59
CA THR A 134 8.00 -26.92 6.00
C THR A 134 7.84 -28.24 5.28
N VAL A 135 8.75 -28.54 4.38
CA VAL A 135 8.75 -29.74 3.53
C VAL A 135 9.68 -30.78 4.16
N ARG A 136 9.14 -31.95 4.51
CA ARG A 136 9.94 -33.04 5.10
C ARG A 136 10.60 -33.89 4.02
N GLY A 137 11.76 -34.38 4.35
CA GLY A 137 12.54 -35.27 3.50
C GLY A 137 13.51 -36.12 4.30
N THR A 138 14.29 -36.93 3.62
CA THR A 138 15.31 -37.73 4.26
C THR A 138 16.60 -36.93 4.36
N GLY A 139 17.01 -36.61 5.61
CA GLY A 139 18.34 -36.03 5.86
C GLY A 139 19.46 -37.08 5.71
N GLY A 140 20.71 -36.63 5.68
CA GLY A 140 21.83 -37.55 5.63
C GLY A 140 23.10 -36.95 5.01
N HIS A 141 24.02 -37.82 4.64
CA HIS A 141 25.29 -37.42 4.01
C HIS A 141 25.07 -37.17 2.51
N SER A 142 25.62 -36.09 1.97
CA SER A 142 25.49 -35.70 0.57
C SER A 142 26.00 -36.69 -0.47
N SER A 143 26.86 -37.67 -0.06
CA SER A 143 27.38 -38.69 -0.96
C SER A 143 26.37 -39.78 -1.35
N MET A 144 25.23 -39.87 -0.67
CA MET A 144 24.19 -40.87 -0.92
C MET A 144 22.82 -40.16 -0.95
N PRO A 145 22.57 -39.26 -1.95
CA PRO A 145 21.34 -38.52 -2.01
C PRO A 145 20.16 -39.42 -2.38
N PRO A 146 18.96 -39.19 -1.76
CA PRO A 146 17.73 -39.79 -2.24
C PRO A 146 17.37 -39.22 -3.63
N GLU A 147 16.44 -39.85 -4.34
CA GLU A 147 15.96 -39.34 -5.64
C GLU A 147 15.44 -37.92 -5.50
N LYS A 148 14.68 -37.62 -4.43
CA LYS A 148 14.18 -36.28 -4.08
C LYS A 148 14.39 -36.00 -2.59
N GLY A 149 15.33 -35.11 -2.28
CA GLY A 149 15.48 -34.57 -0.93
C GLY A 149 14.52 -33.42 -0.67
N SER A 150 14.42 -32.96 0.60
CA SER A 150 13.50 -31.89 1.01
C SER A 150 13.62 -30.61 0.20
N LEU A 151 14.85 -30.19 -0.17
CA LEU A 151 15.08 -29.00 -1.01
C LEU A 151 14.55 -29.17 -2.44
N VAL A 152 14.65 -30.38 -3.02
CA VAL A 152 14.11 -30.65 -4.37
C VAL A 152 12.58 -30.60 -4.34
N LEU A 153 11.96 -31.20 -3.33
CA LEU A 153 10.51 -31.14 -3.13
C LEU A 153 10.03 -29.71 -2.87
N ALA A 154 10.78 -28.92 -2.09
CA ALA A 154 10.49 -27.51 -1.86
C ALA A 154 10.58 -26.69 -3.15
N ALA A 155 11.55 -26.97 -4.02
CA ALA A 155 11.68 -26.31 -5.32
C ALA A 155 10.51 -26.65 -6.26
N GLU A 156 9.99 -27.89 -6.23
CA GLU A 156 8.80 -28.27 -6.97
C GLU A 156 7.55 -27.50 -6.49
N ILE A 157 7.38 -27.35 -5.18
CA ILE A 157 6.29 -26.55 -4.58
C ILE A 157 6.43 -25.05 -4.97
N ILE A 158 7.64 -24.50 -4.93
CA ILE A 158 7.92 -23.12 -5.37
C ILE A 158 7.52 -22.94 -6.84
N GLU A 159 7.89 -23.87 -7.70
CA GLU A 159 7.55 -23.82 -9.14
C GLU A 159 6.04 -23.88 -9.35
N GLN A 160 5.34 -24.76 -8.62
CA GLN A 160 3.88 -24.84 -8.69
C GLN A 160 3.21 -23.58 -8.17
N LEU A 161 3.63 -23.01 -7.04
CA LEU A 161 3.13 -21.73 -6.51
C LEU A 161 3.32 -20.58 -7.50
N ASN A 162 4.45 -20.57 -8.21
CA ASN A 162 4.73 -19.54 -9.22
C ASN A 162 3.89 -19.73 -10.49
N ARG A 163 3.58 -20.97 -10.90
CA ARG A 163 2.79 -21.29 -12.07
C ARG A 163 1.29 -21.18 -11.83
N GLU A 164 0.82 -21.69 -10.69
CA GLU A 164 -0.59 -21.77 -10.33
C GLU A 164 -1.00 -20.54 -9.49
N GLN A 165 -1.09 -19.39 -10.15
CA GLN A 165 -1.46 -18.13 -9.49
C GLN A 165 -2.94 -18.10 -9.10
N MET A 166 -3.26 -17.34 -8.04
CA MET A 166 -4.65 -17.04 -7.69
C MET A 166 -5.38 -16.38 -8.88
N PRO A 167 -6.70 -16.63 -9.08
CA PRO A 167 -7.45 -16.04 -10.19
C PRO A 167 -7.41 -14.51 -10.19
N ALA A 168 -7.31 -13.93 -11.40
CA ALA A 168 -7.47 -12.49 -11.60
C ALA A 168 -8.94 -12.12 -11.77
N PHE A 169 -9.36 -10.97 -11.23
CA PHE A 169 -10.69 -10.41 -11.41
C PHE A 169 -10.69 -8.90 -11.14
N LEU A 170 -11.70 -8.19 -11.66
CA LEU A 170 -11.89 -6.76 -11.43
C LEU A 170 -12.66 -6.54 -10.13
N THR A 171 -12.04 -5.84 -9.17
CA THR A 171 -12.72 -5.41 -7.93
C THR A 171 -13.49 -4.11 -8.14
N ALA A 172 -14.44 -3.79 -7.25
CA ALA A 172 -15.20 -2.55 -7.36
C ALA A 172 -14.33 -1.28 -7.41
N PRO A 173 -13.27 -1.11 -6.59
CA PRO A 173 -12.36 0.02 -6.72
C PRO A 173 -11.66 0.09 -8.07
N VAL A 174 -11.25 -1.05 -8.65
CA VAL A 174 -10.60 -1.09 -9.96
C VAL A 174 -11.58 -0.77 -11.08
N ILE A 175 -12.83 -1.26 -10.99
CA ILE A 175 -13.89 -0.90 -11.95
C ILE A 175 -14.15 0.61 -11.92
N ALA A 176 -14.35 1.18 -10.74
CA ALA A 176 -14.58 2.62 -10.59
C ALA A 176 -13.38 3.46 -11.08
N PHE A 177 -12.15 3.00 -10.80
CA PHE A 177 -10.93 3.58 -11.36
C PHE A 177 -10.97 3.60 -12.90
N LEU A 178 -11.20 2.45 -13.54
CA LEU A 178 -11.25 2.34 -15.00
C LEU A 178 -12.34 3.20 -15.62
N ASP A 179 -13.52 3.28 -15.00
CA ASP A 179 -14.62 4.10 -15.48
C ASP A 179 -14.28 5.60 -15.48
N ARG A 180 -13.53 6.07 -14.47
CA ARG A 180 -13.14 7.49 -14.36
C ARG A 180 -11.97 7.86 -15.26
N ILE A 181 -10.95 6.99 -15.38
CA ILE A 181 -9.76 7.28 -16.18
C ILE A 181 -9.92 6.93 -17.66
N GLY A 182 -10.83 6.03 -18.01
CA GLY A 182 -10.96 5.46 -19.36
C GLY A 182 -11.09 6.52 -20.46
N GLY A 183 -11.78 7.63 -20.17
CA GLY A 183 -11.88 8.76 -21.10
C GLY A 183 -10.57 9.48 -21.42
N SER A 184 -9.53 9.30 -20.58
CA SER A 184 -8.20 9.90 -20.72
C SER A 184 -7.14 8.94 -21.26
N MET A 185 -7.54 7.74 -21.64
CA MET A 185 -6.64 6.71 -22.19
C MET A 185 -6.67 6.64 -23.72
N GLY A 186 -5.73 5.90 -24.31
CA GLY A 186 -5.70 5.67 -25.75
C GLY A 186 -6.95 4.95 -26.27
N VAL A 187 -7.27 5.10 -27.56
CA VAL A 187 -8.52 4.60 -28.17
C VAL A 187 -8.74 3.10 -27.93
N ALA A 188 -7.72 2.27 -28.05
CA ALA A 188 -7.82 0.83 -27.85
C ALA A 188 -8.19 0.48 -26.40
N GLN A 189 -7.51 1.10 -25.43
CA GLN A 189 -7.76 0.91 -23.99
C GLN A 189 -9.17 1.41 -23.62
N ARG A 190 -9.53 2.62 -24.08
CA ARG A 190 -10.87 3.19 -23.89
C ARG A 190 -11.97 2.27 -24.43
N THR A 191 -11.76 1.70 -25.63
CA THR A 191 -12.72 0.76 -26.22
C THR A 191 -12.84 -0.51 -25.38
N ALA A 192 -11.72 -1.06 -24.90
CA ALA A 192 -11.72 -2.25 -24.05
C ALA A 192 -12.43 -2.01 -22.72
N ILE A 193 -12.16 -0.87 -22.07
CA ILE A 193 -12.80 -0.48 -20.81
C ILE A 193 -14.31 -0.28 -20.99
N ALA A 194 -14.74 0.44 -22.02
CA ALA A 194 -16.15 0.69 -22.30
C ALA A 194 -16.93 -0.59 -22.64
N ASN A 195 -16.27 -1.58 -23.19
CA ASN A 195 -16.87 -2.87 -23.58
C ASN A 195 -16.37 -4.03 -22.71
N ARG A 196 -15.99 -3.76 -21.45
CA ARG A 196 -15.41 -4.78 -20.54
C ARG A 196 -16.32 -5.99 -20.34
N TRP A 197 -17.63 -5.83 -20.44
CA TRP A 197 -18.57 -6.94 -20.37
C TRP A 197 -18.32 -8.02 -21.46
N LEU A 198 -17.73 -7.64 -22.60
CA LEU A 198 -17.33 -8.55 -23.70
C LEU A 198 -15.81 -8.82 -23.69
N LEU A 199 -15.01 -7.81 -23.25
CA LEU A 199 -13.55 -7.79 -23.38
C LEU A 199 -12.84 -7.99 -22.03
N GLU A 200 -13.52 -8.51 -21.01
CA GLU A 200 -12.93 -8.70 -19.66
C GLU A 200 -11.69 -9.58 -19.71
N SER A 201 -11.75 -10.73 -20.38
CA SER A 201 -10.60 -11.66 -20.46
C SER A 201 -9.40 -11.07 -21.19
N PRO A 202 -9.51 -10.38 -22.33
CA PRO A 202 -8.40 -9.63 -22.93
C PRO A 202 -7.89 -8.50 -22.03
N LEU A 203 -8.78 -7.79 -21.35
CA LEU A 203 -8.41 -6.70 -20.43
C LEU A 203 -7.60 -7.26 -19.25
N LEU A 204 -8.06 -8.32 -18.59
CA LEU A 204 -7.34 -8.98 -17.50
C LEU A 204 -5.96 -9.45 -17.95
N ARG A 205 -5.84 -10.11 -19.11
CA ARG A 205 -4.54 -10.51 -19.67
C ARG A 205 -3.59 -9.33 -19.89
N SER A 206 -4.11 -8.18 -20.28
CA SER A 206 -3.31 -6.96 -20.41
C SER A 206 -2.81 -6.49 -19.05
N PHE A 207 -3.64 -6.53 -18.01
CA PHE A 207 -3.23 -6.21 -16.63
C PHE A 207 -2.20 -7.19 -16.09
N GLU A 208 -2.38 -8.48 -16.36
CA GLU A 208 -1.47 -9.56 -15.92
C GLU A 208 -0.07 -9.47 -16.53
N SER A 209 0.09 -8.79 -17.67
CA SER A 209 1.36 -8.69 -18.39
C SER A 209 2.40 -7.76 -17.72
N ASN A 210 1.99 -6.94 -16.76
CA ASN A 210 2.86 -6.04 -16.02
C ASN A 210 2.68 -6.22 -14.51
N PRO A 211 3.75 -6.34 -13.71
CA PRO A 211 3.64 -6.58 -12.27
C PRO A 211 2.78 -5.56 -11.50
N ALA A 212 2.91 -4.27 -11.82
CA ALA A 212 2.15 -3.22 -11.15
C ALA A 212 0.65 -3.31 -11.42
N THR A 213 0.25 -3.53 -12.68
CA THR A 213 -1.16 -3.69 -13.04
C THR A 213 -1.71 -5.05 -12.64
N ASN A 214 -0.90 -6.13 -12.70
CA ASN A 214 -1.28 -7.44 -12.19
C ASN A 214 -1.67 -7.40 -10.71
N ALA A 215 -0.94 -6.61 -9.91
CA ALA A 215 -1.24 -6.44 -8.50
C ALA A 215 -2.61 -5.78 -8.23
N LEU A 216 -3.18 -5.03 -9.18
CA LEU A 216 -4.51 -4.43 -9.08
C LEU A 216 -5.65 -5.46 -9.29
N VAL A 217 -5.40 -6.53 -10.03
CA VAL A 217 -6.43 -7.49 -10.44
C VAL A 217 -6.22 -8.90 -9.90
N ARG A 218 -5.16 -9.14 -9.10
CA ARG A 218 -4.84 -10.47 -8.58
C ARG A 218 -4.40 -10.42 -7.13
N THR A 219 -4.80 -11.43 -6.36
CA THR A 219 -4.10 -11.79 -5.13
C THR A 219 -2.73 -12.33 -5.52
N THR A 220 -1.68 -11.55 -5.25
CA THR A 220 -0.33 -11.86 -5.71
C THR A 220 0.37 -12.84 -4.77
N THR A 221 1.22 -13.70 -5.36
CA THR A 221 2.06 -14.69 -4.66
C THR A 221 3.52 -14.27 -4.78
N ALA A 222 4.21 -14.14 -3.66
CA ALA A 222 5.64 -13.82 -3.62
C ALA A 222 6.36 -14.81 -2.71
N ILE A 223 7.26 -15.61 -3.27
CA ILE A 223 8.17 -16.45 -2.50
C ILE A 223 9.27 -15.53 -1.96
N THR A 224 9.34 -15.38 -0.64
CA THR A 224 10.22 -14.39 -0.01
C THR A 224 11.44 -15.01 0.68
N MET A 225 11.34 -16.27 1.12
CA MET A 225 12.44 -16.98 1.78
C MET A 225 12.42 -18.45 1.42
N ALA A 226 13.62 -19.05 1.28
CA ALA A 226 13.82 -20.49 1.18
C ALA A 226 15.05 -20.89 2.02
N ARG A 227 14.93 -21.96 2.79
CA ARG A 227 16.00 -22.45 3.66
C ARG A 227 16.04 -23.97 3.63
N GLY A 228 17.25 -24.51 3.76
CA GLY A 228 17.50 -25.95 3.87
C GLY A 228 18.64 -26.23 4.84
N SER A 229 19.64 -27.05 4.43
CA SER A 229 20.79 -27.33 5.26
C SER A 229 21.70 -26.13 5.44
N ASP A 230 22.32 -26.01 6.61
CA ASP A 230 23.34 -24.99 6.90
C ASP A 230 24.77 -25.49 6.53
N ALA A 231 24.91 -26.73 6.05
CA ALA A 231 26.22 -27.32 5.67
C ALA A 231 26.19 -27.95 4.26
N ALA A 232 27.20 -27.67 3.46
CA ALA A 232 27.28 -28.09 2.06
C ALA A 232 27.28 -29.60 1.82
N ASN A 233 27.72 -30.40 2.82
CA ASN A 233 27.83 -31.86 2.75
C ASN A 233 26.73 -32.60 3.53
N VAL A 234 25.65 -31.89 3.95
CA VAL A 234 24.55 -32.46 4.72
C VAL A 234 23.24 -32.26 3.95
N LEU A 235 22.46 -33.31 3.78
CA LEU A 235 21.11 -33.26 3.25
C LEU A 235 20.16 -32.78 4.34
N ALA A 236 19.39 -31.78 4.05
CA ALA A 236 18.38 -31.26 4.98
C ALA A 236 17.26 -32.29 5.19
N SER A 237 16.91 -32.59 6.44
CA SER A 237 15.72 -33.38 6.78
C SER A 237 14.43 -32.59 6.59
N GLU A 238 14.50 -31.25 6.65
CA GLU A 238 13.40 -30.35 6.38
C GLU A 238 13.90 -29.19 5.52
N ALA A 239 13.05 -28.70 4.62
CA ALA A 239 13.26 -27.43 3.90
C ALA A 239 12.09 -26.50 4.18
N GLU A 240 12.37 -25.22 4.39
CA GLU A 240 11.35 -24.21 4.65
C GLU A 240 11.22 -23.25 3.47
N VAL A 241 9.98 -22.96 3.09
CA VAL A 241 9.62 -21.93 2.12
C VAL A 241 8.66 -20.94 2.78
N THR A 242 8.96 -19.65 2.69
CA THR A 242 8.04 -18.61 3.15
C THR A 242 7.47 -17.88 1.94
N VAL A 243 6.15 -17.79 1.92
CA VAL A 243 5.37 -17.17 0.85
C VAL A 243 4.53 -16.06 1.41
N ASN A 244 4.59 -14.87 0.80
CA ASN A 244 3.73 -13.74 1.12
C ASN A 244 2.69 -13.54 0.01
N PHE A 245 1.45 -13.44 0.42
CA PHE A 245 0.33 -13.12 -0.45
C PHE A 245 -0.18 -11.72 -0.14
N ARG A 246 -0.54 -10.95 -1.18
CA ARG A 246 -1.26 -9.69 -1.05
C ARG A 246 -2.67 -9.85 -1.61
N LEU A 247 -3.66 -9.88 -0.70
CA LEU A 247 -5.02 -10.28 -1.00
C LEU A 247 -5.83 -9.14 -1.60
N LEU A 248 -6.55 -9.42 -2.69
CA LEU A 248 -7.57 -8.51 -3.23
C LEU A 248 -8.81 -8.47 -2.31
N PRO A 249 -9.51 -7.33 -2.21
CA PRO A 249 -10.88 -7.30 -1.71
C PRO A 249 -11.75 -8.33 -2.46
N GLY A 250 -12.45 -9.18 -1.71
CA GLY A 250 -13.20 -10.32 -2.24
C GLY A 250 -12.49 -11.67 -2.13
N ASN A 251 -11.19 -11.70 -1.89
CA ASN A 251 -10.50 -12.90 -1.42
C ASN A 251 -10.34 -12.90 0.10
N THR A 252 -10.20 -14.09 0.69
CA THR A 252 -9.99 -14.27 2.12
C THR A 252 -8.68 -15.03 2.40
N THR A 253 -8.13 -14.86 3.61
CA THR A 253 -6.96 -15.60 4.07
C THR A 253 -7.20 -17.11 4.02
N ALA A 254 -8.43 -17.56 4.35
CA ALA A 254 -8.82 -18.96 4.25
C ALA A 254 -8.81 -19.51 2.81
N GLN A 255 -9.11 -18.68 1.80
CA GLN A 255 -8.99 -19.08 0.39
C GLN A 255 -7.53 -19.23 -0.04
N VAL A 256 -6.66 -18.30 0.40
CA VAL A 256 -5.21 -18.39 0.17
C VAL A 256 -4.64 -19.66 0.78
N LYS A 257 -4.97 -19.94 2.04
CA LYS A 257 -4.53 -21.16 2.72
C LYS A 257 -4.94 -22.42 1.95
N ARG A 258 -6.20 -22.52 1.54
CA ARG A 258 -6.69 -23.65 0.72
C ARG A 258 -5.95 -23.78 -0.61
N HIS A 259 -5.61 -22.65 -1.25
CA HIS A 259 -4.82 -22.66 -2.48
C HIS A 259 -3.43 -23.28 -2.24
N VAL A 260 -2.76 -22.90 -1.18
CA VAL A 260 -1.46 -23.48 -0.78
C VAL A 260 -1.61 -24.97 -0.42
N GLU A 261 -2.63 -25.34 0.34
CA GLU A 261 -2.92 -26.73 0.70
C GLU A 261 -3.16 -27.60 -0.53
N ASN A 262 -3.87 -27.09 -1.53
CA ASN A 262 -4.11 -27.81 -2.80
C ASN A 262 -2.82 -28.03 -3.58
N ILE A 263 -1.94 -27.02 -3.65
CA ILE A 263 -0.63 -27.14 -4.32
C ILE A 263 0.27 -28.13 -3.58
N CYS A 264 0.20 -28.14 -2.25
CA CYS A 264 0.99 -29.03 -1.41
C CYS A 264 0.43 -30.46 -1.29
N ASN A 265 -0.71 -30.74 -1.94
CA ASN A 265 -1.33 -32.05 -1.86
C ASN A 265 -0.40 -33.14 -2.45
N GLY A 266 -0.18 -34.20 -1.68
CA GLY A 266 0.71 -35.28 -2.04
C GLY A 266 2.16 -35.12 -1.54
N TYR A 267 2.51 -33.98 -0.94
CA TYR A 267 3.80 -33.76 -0.28
C TYR A 267 3.65 -33.93 1.25
N ASP A 268 4.69 -34.44 1.91
CA ASP A 268 4.75 -34.43 3.38
C ASP A 268 5.19 -33.05 3.86
N VAL A 269 4.20 -32.20 4.17
CA VAL A 269 4.44 -30.80 4.56
C VAL A 269 3.68 -30.41 5.82
N ARG A 270 4.22 -29.43 6.54
CA ARG A 270 3.51 -28.64 7.54
C ARG A 270 3.31 -27.23 7.01
N ILE A 271 2.07 -26.75 7.01
CA ILE A 271 1.69 -25.41 6.57
C ILE A 271 1.32 -24.58 7.80
N GLU A 272 1.97 -23.44 7.98
CA GLU A 272 1.80 -22.56 9.13
C GLU A 272 1.55 -21.12 8.66
N GLU A 273 0.47 -20.52 9.13
CA GLU A 273 0.19 -19.09 8.91
C GLU A 273 0.95 -18.29 9.96
N LEU A 274 1.94 -17.48 9.50
CA LEU A 274 2.77 -16.66 10.38
C LEU A 274 2.11 -15.34 10.74
N SER A 275 1.47 -14.70 9.77
CA SER A 275 0.75 -13.46 9.95
C SER A 275 -0.29 -13.29 8.84
N THR A 276 -1.46 -12.79 9.21
CA THR A 276 -2.56 -12.61 8.26
C THR A 276 -3.34 -11.34 8.56
N ARG A 277 -3.89 -10.74 7.53
CA ARG A 277 -4.88 -9.67 7.60
C ARG A 277 -5.80 -9.76 6.40
N GLU A 278 -7.10 -9.75 6.64
CA GLU A 278 -8.08 -9.65 5.57
C GLU A 278 -7.94 -8.33 4.81
N PRO A 279 -8.35 -8.24 3.54
CA PRO A 279 -8.46 -6.97 2.84
C PRO A 279 -9.38 -6.00 3.61
N SER A 280 -9.14 -4.72 3.45
CA SER A 280 -10.00 -3.68 4.03
C SER A 280 -11.41 -3.72 3.46
N GLN A 281 -12.36 -3.08 4.17
CA GLN A 281 -13.65 -2.74 3.60
C GLN A 281 -13.47 -1.78 2.41
N ILE A 282 -14.45 -1.76 1.50
CA ILE A 282 -14.46 -0.82 0.38
C ILE A 282 -15.30 0.38 0.78
N SER A 283 -14.66 1.53 0.93
CA SER A 283 -15.36 2.80 1.19
C SER A 283 -16.06 3.30 -0.07
N PRO A 284 -17.27 3.87 0.05
CA PRO A 284 -18.03 4.39 -1.09
C PRO A 284 -17.34 5.63 -1.70
N ASP A 285 -17.55 5.87 -3.00
CA ASP A 285 -16.99 7.01 -3.74
C ASP A 285 -18.06 7.98 -4.29
N ASP A 286 -19.31 7.78 -3.88
CA ASP A 286 -20.51 8.58 -4.24
C ASP A 286 -21.10 9.31 -3.03
N VAL A 287 -20.34 9.49 -1.96
CA VAL A 287 -20.75 10.14 -0.73
C VAL A 287 -20.06 11.49 -0.53
N HIS A 288 -20.62 12.30 0.39
CA HIS A 288 -20.10 13.62 0.72
C HIS A 288 -18.61 13.61 1.06
N ALA A 289 -18.17 12.66 1.88
CA ALA A 289 -16.78 12.53 2.30
C ALA A 289 -15.79 12.38 1.12
N PHE A 290 -16.15 11.61 0.09
CA PHE A 290 -15.31 11.50 -1.13
C PHE A 290 -15.39 12.78 -1.98
N GLU A 291 -16.58 13.41 -2.07
CA GLU A 291 -16.76 14.69 -2.76
C GLU A 291 -15.89 15.79 -2.18
N MET A 292 -15.69 15.80 -0.87
CA MET A 292 -14.81 16.76 -0.20
C MET A 292 -13.37 16.68 -0.67
N ILE A 293 -12.83 15.45 -0.92
CA ILE A 293 -11.50 15.29 -1.52
C ILE A 293 -11.46 15.98 -2.89
N ARG A 294 -12.47 15.74 -3.73
CA ARG A 294 -12.55 16.33 -5.08
C ARG A 294 -12.64 17.85 -5.05
N THR A 295 -13.47 18.38 -4.18
CA THR A 295 -13.69 19.83 -4.04
C THR A 295 -12.42 20.52 -3.54
N SER A 296 -11.75 19.97 -2.52
CA SER A 296 -10.52 20.54 -1.96
C SER A 296 -9.34 20.50 -2.95
N LEU A 297 -9.35 19.57 -3.92
CA LEU A 297 -8.33 19.51 -4.97
C LEU A 297 -8.60 20.47 -6.13
N ALA A 298 -9.85 20.83 -6.39
CA ALA A 298 -10.25 21.51 -7.61
C ALA A 298 -9.53 22.85 -7.85
N GLY A 299 -9.27 23.62 -6.79
CA GLY A 299 -8.55 24.89 -6.86
C GLY A 299 -7.02 24.72 -6.97
N LEU A 300 -6.50 23.65 -6.43
CA LEU A 300 -5.05 23.39 -6.33
C LEU A 300 -4.49 22.66 -7.55
N TYR A 301 -5.29 21.75 -8.10
CA TYR A 301 -4.94 20.93 -9.27
C TYR A 301 -6.08 20.94 -10.30
N PRO A 302 -6.29 22.06 -11.01
CA PRO A 302 -7.40 22.19 -11.96
C PRO A 302 -7.39 21.12 -13.04
N GLY A 303 -8.56 20.51 -13.28
CA GLY A 303 -8.71 19.50 -14.33
C GLY A 303 -8.18 18.11 -13.98
N THR A 304 -7.70 17.88 -12.75
CA THR A 304 -7.30 16.56 -12.25
C THR A 304 -8.50 15.62 -12.19
N ILE A 305 -8.31 14.39 -12.63
CA ILE A 305 -9.29 13.32 -12.46
C ILE A 305 -9.14 12.78 -11.05
N VAL A 306 -10.16 12.93 -10.19
CA VAL A 306 -10.19 12.28 -8.88
C VAL A 306 -10.89 10.93 -9.02
N THR A 307 -10.21 9.86 -8.67
CA THR A 307 -10.67 8.50 -8.91
C THR A 307 -10.45 7.59 -7.70
N PRO A 308 -11.41 6.69 -7.40
CA PRO A 308 -11.14 5.57 -6.50
C PRO A 308 -9.94 4.78 -6.97
N TYR A 309 -9.24 4.17 -6.03
CA TYR A 309 -8.06 3.35 -6.29
C TYR A 309 -7.99 2.20 -5.27
N LEU A 310 -7.38 1.10 -5.66
CA LEU A 310 -7.01 0.02 -4.75
C LEU A 310 -5.59 0.25 -4.26
N THR A 311 -5.40 0.59 -3.00
CA THR A 311 -4.09 0.72 -2.37
C THR A 311 -3.43 -0.66 -2.28
N LEU A 312 -2.23 -0.80 -2.87
CA LEU A 312 -1.52 -2.08 -2.96
C LEU A 312 -0.74 -2.40 -1.68
N GLY A 313 -0.31 -1.37 -0.96
CA GLY A 313 0.31 -1.45 0.36
C GLY A 313 -0.70 -1.59 1.49
N GLY A 314 -0.21 -1.55 2.72
CA GLY A 314 -1.03 -1.41 3.92
C GLY A 314 -0.78 -0.04 4.53
N THR A 315 -1.76 0.47 5.25
CA THR A 315 -1.70 1.71 6.03
C THR A 315 -2.37 1.49 7.39
N ASP A 316 -2.35 2.48 8.27
CA ASP A 316 -3.11 2.42 9.53
C ASP A 316 -4.63 2.58 9.32
N ALA A 317 -5.05 3.04 8.15
CA ALA A 317 -6.44 3.38 7.80
C ALA A 317 -7.46 2.25 8.13
N TYR A 318 -7.15 1.00 7.80
CA TYR A 318 -8.09 -0.13 8.01
C TYR A 318 -8.50 -0.31 9.48
N LYS A 319 -7.70 0.16 10.43
CA LYS A 319 -7.98 0.05 11.87
C LYS A 319 -9.17 0.91 12.30
N TYR A 320 -9.48 1.95 11.53
CA TYR A 320 -10.57 2.88 11.80
C TYR A 320 -11.90 2.46 11.15
N GLU A 321 -11.96 1.33 10.45
CA GLU A 321 -13.17 0.84 9.79
C GLU A 321 -14.29 0.45 10.78
N ALA A 322 -13.94 0.17 12.03
CA ALA A 322 -14.92 -0.06 13.09
C ALA A 322 -15.66 1.22 13.53
N VAL A 323 -15.05 2.40 13.29
CA VAL A 323 -15.57 3.70 13.75
C VAL A 323 -15.95 4.64 12.61
N SER A 324 -15.74 4.23 11.35
CA SER A 324 -16.20 4.98 10.16
C SER A 324 -16.44 4.05 8.97
N PRO A 325 -17.54 4.23 8.22
CA PRO A 325 -17.75 3.55 6.95
C PRO A 325 -16.97 4.18 5.79
N ASN A 326 -16.43 5.39 5.98
CA ASN A 326 -15.79 6.21 4.95
C ASN A 326 -14.33 6.42 5.30
N VAL A 327 -13.47 5.48 4.91
CA VAL A 327 -12.04 5.50 5.19
C VAL A 327 -11.26 5.63 3.89
N TYR A 328 -10.59 6.77 3.70
CA TYR A 328 -9.87 7.10 2.47
C TYR A 328 -8.38 7.23 2.72
N ARG A 329 -7.58 6.76 1.76
CA ARG A 329 -6.13 6.77 1.77
C ARG A 329 -5.66 7.70 0.66
N PHE A 330 -5.25 8.91 1.06
CA PHE A 330 -4.88 9.91 0.06
C PHE A 330 -3.97 11.00 0.64
N MET A 331 -2.78 11.09 0.11
CA MET A 331 -1.83 12.19 0.34
C MET A 331 -1.90 13.14 -0.88
N PRO A 332 -2.31 14.41 -0.73
CA PRO A 332 -2.51 15.33 -1.84
C PRO A 332 -1.19 15.89 -2.39
N VAL A 333 -0.32 15.02 -2.85
CA VAL A 333 1.00 15.34 -3.38
C VAL A 333 1.16 14.84 -4.81
N LEU A 334 1.65 15.70 -5.71
CA LEU A 334 1.95 15.34 -7.10
C LEU A 334 3.38 14.83 -7.17
N LEU A 335 3.56 13.54 -7.39
CA LEU A 335 4.87 12.91 -7.48
C LEU A 335 5.16 12.41 -8.90
N THR A 336 6.39 12.62 -9.32
CA THR A 336 6.99 11.92 -10.47
C THR A 336 7.36 10.48 -10.06
N GLU A 337 7.62 9.63 -11.05
CA GLU A 337 8.08 8.25 -10.81
C GLU A 337 9.41 8.23 -10.00
N GLN A 338 10.31 9.17 -10.29
CA GLN A 338 11.57 9.30 -9.57
C GLN A 338 11.35 9.66 -8.10
N GLU A 339 10.45 10.60 -7.80
CA GLU A 339 10.13 11.00 -6.42
C GLU A 339 9.45 9.87 -5.64
N GLN A 340 8.55 9.11 -6.27
CA GLN A 340 7.98 7.92 -5.67
C GLN A 340 9.05 6.89 -5.28
N GLY A 341 10.09 6.75 -6.10
CA GLY A 341 11.22 5.85 -5.84
C GLY A 341 12.08 6.24 -4.63
N THR A 342 11.92 7.46 -4.07
CA THR A 342 12.64 7.87 -2.85
C THR A 342 11.92 7.50 -1.56
N ILE A 343 10.65 7.10 -1.62
CA ILE A 343 9.91 6.60 -0.47
C ILE A 343 10.62 5.33 0.04
N HIS A 344 10.92 5.28 1.34
CA HIS A 344 11.73 4.23 2.00
C HIS A 344 13.19 4.15 1.53
N ASN A 345 13.61 5.01 0.61
CA ASN A 345 14.95 5.05 0.05
C ASN A 345 15.76 6.27 0.52
N GLU A 346 16.96 6.39 -0.01
CA GLU A 346 17.85 7.53 0.21
C GLU A 346 17.31 8.78 -0.48
N ASN A 347 17.70 9.95 0.02
CA ASN A 347 17.30 11.27 -0.53
C ASN A 347 15.79 11.51 -0.59
N GLU A 348 15.03 10.89 0.32
CA GLU A 348 13.61 11.19 0.47
C GLU A 348 13.44 12.70 0.68
N SER A 349 12.57 13.31 -0.12
CA SER A 349 12.38 14.75 -0.07
C SER A 349 11.05 15.16 -0.69
N ILE A 350 10.46 16.26 -0.18
CA ILE A 350 9.26 16.88 -0.73
C ILE A 350 9.58 18.27 -1.26
N SER A 351 9.00 18.66 -2.41
CA SER A 351 9.12 20.04 -2.88
C SER A 351 8.34 21.00 -1.99
N LEU A 352 8.86 22.22 -1.82
CA LEU A 352 8.15 23.29 -1.09
C LEU A 352 6.77 23.59 -1.70
N GLU A 353 6.66 23.45 -3.01
CA GLU A 353 5.39 23.60 -3.73
C GLU A 353 4.37 22.54 -3.31
N ASN A 354 4.75 21.25 -3.32
CA ASN A 354 3.90 20.14 -2.87
C ASN A 354 3.52 20.28 -1.40
N TYR A 355 4.48 20.64 -0.54
CA TYR A 355 4.23 20.85 0.87
C TYR A 355 3.21 21.99 1.10
N GLY A 356 3.39 23.12 0.44
CA GLY A 356 2.45 24.25 0.51
C GLY A 356 1.06 23.91 -0.03
N ARG A 357 0.97 23.11 -1.10
CA ARG A 357 -0.31 22.63 -1.64
C ARG A 357 -1.00 21.65 -0.69
N MET A 358 -0.26 20.80 0.01
CA MET A 358 -0.84 19.92 1.05
C MET A 358 -1.45 20.73 2.19
N ILE A 359 -0.77 21.77 2.68
CA ILE A 359 -1.30 22.67 3.71
C ILE A 359 -2.61 23.30 3.21
N ALA A 360 -2.62 23.82 1.99
CA ALA A 360 -3.81 24.45 1.41
C ALA A 360 -4.97 23.44 1.24
N TYR A 361 -4.66 22.19 0.84
CA TYR A 361 -5.66 21.13 0.71
C TYR A 361 -6.31 20.79 2.07
N PHE A 362 -5.53 20.56 3.12
CA PHE A 362 -6.07 20.22 4.43
C PHE A 362 -6.82 21.41 5.04
N ARG A 363 -6.35 22.62 4.80
CA ARG A 363 -7.07 23.84 5.19
C ARG A 363 -8.45 23.92 4.53
N ASP A 364 -8.54 23.66 3.21
CA ASP A 364 -9.79 23.65 2.47
C ASP A 364 -10.69 22.50 2.91
N LEU A 365 -10.14 21.31 3.12
CA LEU A 365 -10.86 20.14 3.61
C LEU A 365 -11.51 20.43 4.98
N ILE A 366 -10.74 20.89 5.96
CA ILE A 366 -11.24 21.22 7.32
C ILE A 366 -12.26 22.35 7.28
N ARG A 367 -12.00 23.40 6.47
CA ARG A 367 -12.88 24.57 6.40
C ARG A 367 -14.25 24.27 5.81
N ASN A 368 -14.30 23.41 4.80
CA ASN A 368 -15.49 23.19 3.99
C ASN A 368 -16.24 21.89 4.36
N TYR A 369 -15.71 21.07 5.25
CA TYR A 369 -16.38 19.86 5.72
C TYR A 369 -17.53 20.22 6.68
N ARG A 370 -18.80 20.02 6.23
CA ARG A 370 -20.02 20.41 6.92
C ARG A 370 -20.96 19.24 7.18
#